data_634127a3da01b2533c8e9b9a1eb4e35b
#
_entry.id   634127a3da01b2533c8e9b9a1eb4e35b
#
_cell.length_a   1.000
_cell.length_b   1.000
_cell.length_c   1.000
_cell.angle_alpha   90.00
_cell.angle_beta   90.00
_cell.angle_gamma   90.00
#
_symmetry.space_group_name_H-M   'P 1'
#
loop_
_entity.id
_entity.type
_entity.pdbx_description
1 polymer ?
#
loop_
_entity_poly.entity_id
_entity_poly.type
_entity_poly.pdbx_seq_one_letter_code
_entity_poly.pdbx_strand_id
1 'polypeptide(L)'
;LRHACWGIVVVVAALSCGTSGGGNAGGRSDGGAVLDPVPGGEVDGGPLGVPDAGIDAGTSAPDGGPPDGGDGGAGFRTLRWSRLADRPLGTSEAQGALVGGKLYTFGGFNWSTPCCTPWRYAFVYDPTSNAWTRLADMPEGLTHAGATTDGTDVYYAGGFPEDASRTFQIFGTKHVWRYRVASNDYEALPDLPDDRGAGALRYLDGKLHFFGGESFGQGHDTPEHWVLDLAGGGTTWVAAAPMLPGRARNHLGSAVFEGKIYAVGGQHGHDEGLIETPLLDVYDPATDTWTPLADMPLAKGHIAMGTIVFRDRILVIAGEISNGHYTAELAAYEPVTNTWEELTPFPTVRHSGIAAPMLGGFVYTTGEYSA
;
A
#
# COMPACT_ATOMS: atom_id res chain seq x y z
N LEU A 1 -22.74 -8.71 -12.62
CA LEU A 1 -21.37 -8.17 -12.50
C LEU A 1 -20.51 -9.26 -11.88
N ARG A 2 -19.59 -9.87 -12.65
CA ARG A 2 -18.68 -10.90 -12.15
C ARG A 2 -17.50 -10.19 -11.52
N HIS A 3 -17.39 -10.21 -10.20
CA HIS A 3 -16.22 -9.75 -9.46
C HIS A 3 -15.05 -10.71 -9.73
N ALA A 4 -14.15 -10.31 -10.60
CA ALA A 4 -12.93 -11.08 -10.82
C ALA A 4 -11.98 -10.82 -9.64
N CYS A 5 -11.69 -11.87 -8.86
CA CYS A 5 -10.57 -11.85 -7.93
C CYS A 5 -9.28 -11.68 -8.74
N TRP A 6 -8.67 -10.51 -8.68
CA TRP A 6 -7.39 -10.25 -9.35
C TRP A 6 -6.25 -10.61 -8.42
N GLY A 7 -5.31 -11.34 -8.97
CA GLY A 7 -4.11 -11.77 -8.29
C GLY A 7 -3.10 -10.66 -8.06
N ILE A 8 -2.09 -11.01 -7.31
CA ILE A 8 -0.89 -10.19 -7.08
C ILE A 8 -0.23 -9.86 -8.41
N VAL A 9 0.24 -8.63 -8.54
CA VAL A 9 1.08 -8.20 -9.65
C VAL A 9 2.48 -7.90 -9.13
N VAL A 10 3.49 -8.54 -9.69
CA VAL A 10 4.90 -8.28 -9.37
C VAL A 10 5.46 -7.24 -10.33
N VAL A 11 6.21 -6.32 -9.80
CA VAL A 11 7.04 -5.40 -10.57
C VAL A 11 8.48 -5.83 -10.45
N VAL A 12 9.09 -6.18 -11.56
CA VAL A 12 10.55 -6.28 -11.66
C VAL A 12 11.06 -4.96 -12.24
N ALA A 13 11.81 -4.20 -11.45
CA ALA A 13 12.49 -3.02 -11.96
C ALA A 13 13.63 -3.45 -12.88
N ALA A 14 13.50 -3.21 -14.19
CA ALA A 14 14.59 -3.45 -15.14
C ALA A 14 15.50 -2.22 -15.17
N LEU A 15 16.78 -2.41 -14.86
CA LEU A 15 17.82 -1.44 -15.17
C LEU A 15 17.96 -1.38 -16.70
N SER A 16 17.53 -0.33 -17.35
CA SER A 16 17.90 -0.06 -18.73
C SER A 16 19.25 0.62 -18.74
N CYS A 17 20.33 -0.12 -19.01
CA CYS A 17 21.58 0.46 -19.50
C CYS A 17 21.29 1.11 -20.85
N GLY A 18 21.21 2.42 -20.91
CA GLY A 18 21.10 3.17 -22.15
C GLY A 18 22.46 3.21 -22.86
N THR A 19 22.63 2.41 -23.92
CA THR A 19 23.70 2.65 -24.87
C THR A 19 23.30 3.83 -25.75
N SER A 20 24.00 4.94 -25.58
CA SER A 20 23.94 6.08 -26.49
C SER A 20 24.56 5.71 -27.83
N GLY A 21 23.73 5.46 -28.83
CA GLY A 21 24.12 5.36 -30.22
C GLY A 21 23.44 6.47 -31.02
N GLY A 22 24.22 7.46 -31.45
CA GLY A 22 23.75 8.53 -32.31
C GLY A 22 23.49 8.03 -33.73
N GLY A 23 22.50 8.58 -34.40
CA GLY A 23 22.22 8.34 -35.81
C GLY A 23 21.04 9.16 -36.29
N ASN A 24 21.34 10.13 -37.08
CA ASN A 24 20.49 11.15 -37.71
C ASN A 24 19.69 10.57 -38.89
N ALA A 25 18.53 11.09 -39.15
CA ALA A 25 17.92 11.42 -40.45
C ALA A 25 16.46 10.95 -40.64
N GLY A 26 15.53 11.84 -40.68
CA GLY A 26 14.80 12.29 -41.85
C GLY A 26 13.65 11.40 -42.37
N GLY A 27 12.45 11.98 -42.44
CA GLY A 27 11.45 11.50 -43.40
C GLY A 27 9.99 11.63 -42.94
N ARG A 28 9.30 12.57 -43.55
CA ARG A 28 7.82 12.80 -43.51
C ARG A 28 7.03 11.64 -44.12
N SER A 29 5.83 11.37 -43.68
CA SER A 29 4.64 11.60 -44.52
C SER A 29 3.35 11.04 -43.87
N ASP A 30 2.28 11.73 -44.15
CA ASP A 30 0.86 11.62 -43.86
C ASP A 30 0.24 10.26 -44.19
N GLY A 31 -0.90 9.96 -43.53
CA GLY A 31 -1.84 8.97 -44.01
C GLY A 31 -2.82 8.46 -42.95
N GLY A 32 -3.97 9.13 -42.83
CA GLY A 32 -5.11 8.62 -42.07
C GLY A 32 -5.76 7.42 -42.76
N ALA A 33 -6.27 6.50 -41.96
CA ALA A 33 -7.24 5.52 -42.42
C ALA A 33 -8.26 5.25 -41.30
N VAL A 34 -9.49 5.56 -41.61
CA VAL A 34 -10.71 5.16 -40.90
C VAL A 34 -10.94 3.68 -41.24
N LEU A 35 -11.26 2.85 -40.23
CA LEU A 35 -11.76 1.50 -40.45
C LEU A 35 -13.11 1.32 -39.75
N ASP A 36 -14.12 0.95 -40.59
CA ASP A 36 -15.46 0.57 -40.23
C ASP A 36 -15.56 -0.77 -39.49
N PRO A 37 -16.66 -1.07 -38.80
CA PRO A 37 -16.83 -2.27 -37.97
C PRO A 37 -17.25 -3.50 -38.79
N VAL A 38 -16.70 -4.67 -38.42
CA VAL A 38 -17.06 -5.98 -38.99
C VAL A 38 -17.92 -6.77 -37.99
N PRO A 39 -18.97 -7.50 -38.49
CA PRO A 39 -19.99 -8.14 -37.67
C PRO A 39 -19.57 -9.52 -37.12
N GLY A 40 -20.33 -9.96 -36.13
CA GLY A 40 -20.14 -11.12 -35.28
C GLY A 40 -19.96 -12.47 -35.99
N GLY A 41 -19.19 -13.33 -35.37
CA GLY A 41 -19.09 -14.75 -35.62
C GLY A 41 -18.91 -15.50 -34.31
N GLU A 42 -19.84 -16.40 -34.03
CA GLU A 42 -19.74 -17.40 -32.96
C GLU A 42 -18.52 -18.30 -33.20
N VAL A 43 -17.76 -18.57 -32.15
CA VAL A 43 -16.72 -19.59 -32.18
C VAL A 43 -16.85 -20.54 -30.99
N ASP A 44 -16.93 -21.78 -31.39
CA ASP A 44 -17.04 -23.01 -30.63
C ASP A 44 -15.90 -23.20 -29.62
N GLY A 45 -16.22 -23.79 -28.46
CA GLY A 45 -15.29 -24.08 -27.39
C GLY A 45 -14.43 -25.31 -27.66
N GLY A 46 -13.10 -25.07 -27.72
CA GLY A 46 -12.09 -26.14 -27.61
C GLY A 46 -10.98 -25.69 -26.68
N PRO A 47 -10.37 -26.60 -25.88
CA PRO A 47 -9.35 -26.23 -24.93
C PRO A 47 -8.04 -25.88 -25.63
N LEU A 48 -7.60 -24.62 -25.45
CA LEU A 48 -6.30 -24.17 -25.91
C LEU A 48 -5.19 -24.65 -24.98
N GLY A 49 -4.30 -25.46 -25.53
CA GLY A 49 -3.10 -25.94 -24.86
C GLY A 49 -2.14 -24.78 -24.53
N VAL A 50 -1.60 -24.83 -23.32
CA VAL A 50 -0.58 -23.92 -22.81
C VAL A 50 0.75 -24.30 -23.45
N PRO A 51 1.52 -23.38 -24.06
CA PRO A 51 2.90 -23.70 -24.45
C PRO A 51 3.79 -23.70 -23.21
N ASP A 52 4.48 -24.80 -23.02
CA ASP A 52 5.50 -25.06 -22.03
C ASP A 52 6.72 -24.16 -22.32
N ALA A 53 6.95 -23.15 -21.47
CA ALA A 53 8.15 -22.32 -21.53
C ALA A 53 9.20 -22.96 -20.61
N GLY A 54 10.03 -23.82 -21.17
CA GLY A 54 11.18 -24.42 -20.50
C GLY A 54 12.11 -23.36 -19.92
N ILE A 55 12.35 -23.42 -18.62
CA ILE A 55 13.36 -22.63 -17.90
C ILE A 55 14.68 -23.40 -18.04
N ASP A 56 15.58 -22.87 -18.85
CA ASP A 56 16.95 -23.37 -18.95
C ASP A 56 17.77 -22.87 -17.74
N ALA A 57 18.13 -23.78 -16.85
CA ALA A 57 18.93 -23.50 -15.67
C ALA A 57 20.43 -23.46 -16.05
N GLY A 58 20.87 -22.32 -16.56
CA GLY A 58 22.29 -22.05 -16.78
C GLY A 58 22.98 -21.62 -15.49
N THR A 59 23.72 -22.52 -14.85
CA THR A 59 24.62 -22.21 -13.73
C THR A 59 25.87 -21.49 -14.29
N SER A 60 26.03 -20.19 -13.99
CA SER A 60 27.32 -19.50 -14.04
C SER A 60 27.58 -18.85 -12.67
N ALA A 61 28.77 -19.19 -12.12
CA ALA A 61 29.26 -18.64 -10.86
C ALA A 61 29.51 -17.12 -10.96
N PRO A 62 29.39 -16.36 -9.86
CA PRO A 62 29.65 -14.93 -9.89
C PRO A 62 31.16 -14.66 -9.86
N ASP A 63 31.64 -13.98 -10.90
CA ASP A 63 32.98 -13.37 -10.90
C ASP A 63 32.95 -12.18 -9.94
N GLY A 64 33.81 -12.27 -8.92
CA GLY A 64 34.05 -11.20 -7.97
C GLY A 64 34.88 -10.07 -8.62
N GLY A 65 34.21 -9.05 -9.15
CA GLY A 65 34.79 -7.74 -9.41
C GLY A 65 34.59 -6.80 -8.22
N PRO A 66 35.53 -5.84 -8.00
CA PRO A 66 35.39 -4.87 -6.90
C PRO A 66 34.19 -3.94 -7.13
N PRO A 67 33.59 -3.37 -6.05
CA PRO A 67 32.44 -2.49 -6.17
C PRO A 67 32.87 -1.20 -6.88
N ASP A 68 32.30 -0.96 -8.03
CA ASP A 68 32.47 0.30 -8.75
C ASP A 68 31.85 1.44 -7.94
N GLY A 69 32.67 2.46 -7.78
CA GLY A 69 32.34 3.68 -7.05
C GLY A 69 31.16 4.42 -7.65
N GLY A 70 30.36 4.97 -6.76
CA GLY A 70 29.19 5.76 -6.90
C GLY A 70 28.89 6.37 -8.27
N ASP A 71 27.81 5.86 -8.88
CA ASP A 71 27.09 6.58 -9.91
C ASP A 71 25.83 7.17 -9.26
N GLY A 72 25.74 8.49 -9.24
CA GLY A 72 24.65 9.26 -8.65
C GLY A 72 23.33 8.82 -9.27
N GLY A 73 22.47 8.26 -8.44
CA GLY A 73 21.21 7.61 -8.71
C GLY A 73 20.40 8.10 -9.90
N ALA A 74 20.55 7.44 -11.04
CA ALA A 74 19.48 7.40 -12.03
C ALA A 74 18.42 6.43 -11.51
N GLY A 75 17.42 6.98 -10.80
CA GLY A 75 16.28 6.19 -10.29
C GLY A 75 15.63 5.38 -11.41
N PHE A 76 15.15 4.18 -11.09
CA PHE A 76 14.38 3.38 -12.03
C PHE A 76 13.08 4.13 -12.39
N ARG A 77 12.76 4.22 -13.68
CA ARG A 77 11.53 4.87 -14.18
C ARG A 77 10.56 3.87 -14.78
N THR A 78 11.09 2.77 -15.28
CA THR A 78 10.30 1.78 -16.00
C THR A 78 10.04 0.56 -15.12
N LEU A 79 8.78 0.19 -15.03
CA LEU A 79 8.31 -0.98 -14.31
C LEU A 79 7.71 -1.99 -15.29
N ARG A 80 7.86 -3.27 -15.00
CA ARG A 80 7.19 -4.35 -15.71
C ARG A 80 6.28 -5.08 -14.74
N TRP A 81 5.06 -5.33 -15.18
CA TRP A 81 4.03 -5.95 -14.37
C TRP A 81 3.81 -7.40 -14.78
N SER A 82 3.74 -8.31 -13.80
CA SER A 82 3.40 -9.71 -14.01
C SER A 82 2.38 -10.16 -12.96
N ARG A 83 1.55 -11.15 -13.31
CA ARG A 83 0.52 -11.69 -12.40
C ARG A 83 1.11 -12.81 -11.57
N LEU A 84 0.77 -12.85 -10.29
CA LEU A 84 1.03 -13.94 -9.35
C LEU A 84 -0.27 -14.63 -8.95
N ALA A 85 -0.20 -15.59 -8.01
CA ALA A 85 -1.36 -16.28 -7.49
C ALA A 85 -2.38 -15.30 -6.89
N ASP A 86 -3.64 -15.48 -7.25
CA ASP A 86 -4.75 -14.67 -6.76
C ASP A 86 -4.94 -14.86 -5.26
N ARG A 87 -5.17 -13.77 -4.53
CA ARG A 87 -5.60 -13.86 -3.14
C ARG A 87 -6.97 -14.55 -3.10
N PRO A 88 -7.21 -15.51 -2.16
CA PRO A 88 -8.46 -16.27 -2.10
C PRO A 88 -9.71 -15.41 -1.96
N LEU A 89 -9.56 -14.21 -1.43
CA LEU A 89 -10.63 -13.25 -1.23
C LEU A 89 -10.14 -11.85 -1.58
N GLY A 90 -10.75 -11.21 -2.59
CA GLY A 90 -10.55 -9.80 -2.88
C GLY A 90 -11.22 -8.94 -1.82
N THR A 91 -10.49 -7.99 -1.27
CA THR A 91 -10.99 -7.05 -0.27
C THR A 91 -10.47 -5.65 -0.54
N SER A 92 -11.25 -4.65 -0.16
CA SER A 92 -10.87 -3.25 -0.04
C SER A 92 -10.55 -2.94 1.42
N GLU A 93 -9.77 -1.91 1.69
CA GLU A 93 -9.44 -1.41 3.03
C GLU A 93 -8.89 -2.47 3.99
N ALA A 94 -8.20 -3.47 3.44
CA ALA A 94 -7.48 -4.46 4.22
C ALA A 94 -6.12 -3.92 4.67
N GLN A 95 -5.62 -4.44 5.79
CA GLN A 95 -4.32 -4.11 6.34
C GLN A 95 -3.29 -5.16 5.94
N GLY A 96 -2.00 -4.78 5.91
CA GLY A 96 -0.95 -5.74 5.61
C GLY A 96 0.45 -5.29 6.01
N ALA A 97 1.34 -6.28 6.13
CA ALA A 97 2.76 -6.06 6.42
C ALA A 97 3.62 -7.18 5.85
N LEU A 98 4.89 -6.84 5.60
CA LEU A 98 5.91 -7.79 5.17
C LEU A 98 6.70 -8.30 6.37
N VAL A 99 6.68 -9.62 6.62
CA VAL A 99 7.47 -10.25 7.68
C VAL A 99 8.17 -11.48 7.12
N GLY A 100 9.47 -11.58 7.32
CA GLY A 100 10.26 -12.74 6.88
C GLY A 100 10.15 -13.02 5.37
N GLY A 101 10.00 -12.00 4.53
CA GLY A 101 9.84 -12.13 3.08
C GLY A 101 8.46 -12.62 2.63
N LYS A 102 7.47 -12.68 3.52
CA LYS A 102 6.08 -13.05 3.23
C LYS A 102 5.13 -11.88 3.49
N LEU A 103 4.10 -11.74 2.65
CA LEU A 103 3.09 -10.70 2.81
C LEU A 103 1.91 -11.22 3.62
N TYR A 104 1.71 -10.66 4.79
CA TYR A 104 0.57 -10.90 5.68
C TYR A 104 -0.52 -9.88 5.40
N THR A 105 -1.78 -10.31 5.31
CA THR A 105 -2.93 -9.44 5.05
C THR A 105 -4.09 -9.76 5.98
N PHE A 106 -4.78 -8.73 6.46
CA PHE A 106 -5.78 -8.84 7.51
C PHE A 106 -7.03 -8.03 7.15
N GLY A 107 -8.21 -8.59 7.41
CA GLY A 107 -9.49 -7.89 7.35
C GLY A 107 -9.86 -7.35 5.97
N GLY A 108 -10.39 -6.15 5.96
CA GLY A 108 -11.00 -5.50 4.82
C GLY A 108 -12.46 -5.89 4.63
N PHE A 109 -13.10 -5.38 3.60
CA PHE A 109 -14.46 -5.74 3.19
C PHE A 109 -14.51 -6.04 1.70
N ASN A 110 -15.61 -6.59 1.21
CA ASN A 110 -15.91 -6.65 -0.21
C ASN A 110 -17.42 -6.51 -0.45
N TRP A 111 -17.78 -6.29 -1.71
CA TRP A 111 -19.16 -6.02 -2.11
C TRP A 111 -20.04 -7.28 -2.23
N SER A 112 -19.58 -8.45 -1.81
CA SER A 112 -20.42 -9.67 -1.73
C SER A 112 -21.34 -9.69 -0.50
N THR A 113 -21.06 -8.81 0.46
CA THR A 113 -21.90 -8.55 1.64
C THR A 113 -22.42 -7.12 1.58
N PRO A 114 -23.43 -6.76 2.37
CA PRO A 114 -23.82 -5.34 2.50
C PRO A 114 -22.60 -4.47 2.81
N CYS A 115 -22.50 -3.31 2.18
CA CYS A 115 -21.44 -2.36 2.46
C CYS A 115 -21.57 -1.86 3.90
N CYS A 116 -20.55 -1.83 4.65
CA CYS A 116 -19.19 -2.28 4.43
C CYS A 116 -18.86 -3.20 5.60
N THR A 117 -19.32 -4.45 5.50
CA THR A 117 -19.16 -5.43 6.57
C THR A 117 -17.69 -5.86 6.67
N PRO A 118 -17.00 -5.54 7.77
CA PRO A 118 -15.60 -5.92 7.95
C PRO A 118 -15.45 -7.42 8.11
N TRP A 119 -14.38 -7.97 7.57
CA TRP A 119 -14.09 -9.39 7.62
C TRP A 119 -12.98 -9.67 8.65
N ARG A 120 -13.04 -10.90 9.22
CA ARG A 120 -12.01 -11.40 10.17
C ARG A 120 -10.91 -12.19 9.48
N TYR A 121 -10.94 -12.30 8.16
CA TYR A 121 -10.04 -13.19 7.44
C TYR A 121 -8.64 -12.63 7.33
N ALA A 122 -7.66 -13.49 7.65
CA ALA A 122 -6.24 -13.20 7.48
C ALA A 122 -5.59 -14.23 6.57
N PHE A 123 -4.62 -13.80 5.78
CA PHE A 123 -3.89 -14.66 4.85
C PHE A 123 -2.41 -14.26 4.81
N VAL A 124 -1.56 -15.23 4.48
CA VAL A 124 -0.16 -15.00 4.15
C VAL A 124 0.14 -15.46 2.73
N TYR A 125 0.85 -14.63 1.98
CA TYR A 125 1.41 -14.98 0.69
C TYR A 125 2.87 -15.35 0.84
N ASP A 126 3.24 -16.53 0.33
CA ASP A 126 4.61 -16.99 0.24
C ASP A 126 5.09 -16.91 -1.23
N PRO A 127 6.04 -16.01 -1.52
CA PRO A 127 6.54 -15.84 -2.89
C PRO A 127 7.31 -17.07 -3.40
N THR A 128 7.87 -17.91 -2.51
CA THR A 128 8.62 -19.09 -2.91
C THR A 128 7.73 -20.16 -3.52
N SER A 129 6.54 -20.35 -2.97
CA SER A 129 5.54 -21.29 -3.48
C SER A 129 4.52 -20.63 -4.40
N ASN A 130 4.55 -19.30 -4.53
CA ASN A 130 3.52 -18.50 -5.21
C ASN A 130 2.11 -18.88 -4.73
N ALA A 131 1.91 -18.97 -3.42
CA ALA A 131 0.66 -19.43 -2.85
C ALA A 131 0.23 -18.65 -1.62
N TRP A 132 -1.10 -18.63 -1.40
CA TRP A 132 -1.72 -18.05 -0.22
C TRP A 132 -2.12 -19.15 0.78
N THR A 133 -1.92 -18.87 2.06
CA THR A 133 -2.38 -19.72 3.18
C THR A 133 -3.28 -18.90 4.10
N ARG A 134 -4.39 -19.51 4.53
CA ARG A 134 -5.26 -18.94 5.56
C ARG A 134 -4.57 -18.95 6.92
N LEU A 135 -4.68 -17.86 7.65
CA LEU A 135 -4.22 -17.72 9.03
C LEU A 135 -5.38 -17.84 10.03
N ALA A 136 -5.08 -17.79 11.33
CA ALA A 136 -6.10 -17.66 12.36
C ALA A 136 -6.96 -16.40 12.09
N ASP A 137 -8.26 -16.51 12.36
CA ASP A 137 -9.18 -15.38 12.21
C ASP A 137 -8.84 -14.28 13.21
N MET A 138 -8.98 -13.04 12.77
CA MET A 138 -8.83 -11.86 13.62
C MET A 138 -9.85 -11.90 14.78
N PRO A 139 -9.52 -11.32 15.94
CA PRO A 139 -10.45 -11.21 17.07
C PRO A 139 -11.75 -10.49 16.73
N GLU A 140 -11.68 -9.57 15.77
CA GLU A 140 -12.81 -8.81 15.24
C GLU A 140 -12.64 -8.58 13.73
N GLY A 141 -13.72 -8.41 12.99
CA GLY A 141 -13.68 -7.91 11.61
C GLY A 141 -13.24 -6.46 11.63
N LEU A 142 -12.34 -6.06 10.73
CA LEU A 142 -11.72 -4.73 10.78
C LEU A 142 -11.36 -4.23 9.39
N THR A 143 -11.61 -2.94 9.17
CA THR A 143 -11.18 -2.18 7.98
C THR A 143 -10.47 -0.89 8.43
N HIS A 144 -9.80 -0.20 7.52
CA HIS A 144 -9.23 1.15 7.74
C HIS A 144 -8.30 1.27 8.95
N ALA A 145 -7.70 0.18 9.43
CA ALA A 145 -6.74 0.25 10.51
C ALA A 145 -5.35 0.66 10.01
N GLY A 146 -4.63 1.42 10.82
CA GLY A 146 -3.19 1.58 10.64
C GLY A 146 -2.47 0.26 10.90
N ALA A 147 -1.52 -0.16 10.05
CA ALA A 147 -0.76 -1.38 10.25
C ALA A 147 0.73 -1.20 10.01
N THR A 148 1.54 -1.97 10.75
CA THR A 148 3.00 -1.94 10.69
C THR A 148 3.60 -3.27 11.17
N THR A 149 4.93 -3.38 11.10
CA THR A 149 5.67 -4.54 11.62
C THR A 149 6.97 -4.09 12.28
N ASP A 150 7.43 -4.85 13.27
CA ASP A 150 8.78 -4.76 13.83
C ASP A 150 9.77 -5.71 13.14
N GLY A 151 9.35 -6.35 12.04
CA GLY A 151 10.11 -7.37 11.33
C GLY A 151 9.88 -8.80 11.85
N THR A 152 9.22 -8.95 13.00
CA THR A 152 8.92 -10.24 13.64
C THR A 152 7.42 -10.51 13.68
N ASP A 153 6.64 -9.52 14.10
CA ASP A 153 5.19 -9.59 14.25
C ASP A 153 4.50 -8.43 13.51
N VAL A 154 3.18 -8.50 13.39
CA VAL A 154 2.39 -7.45 12.76
C VAL A 154 1.54 -6.76 13.82
N TYR A 155 1.50 -5.44 13.77
CA TYR A 155 0.70 -4.59 14.65
C TYR A 155 -0.35 -3.86 13.83
N TYR A 156 -1.56 -3.73 14.37
CA TYR A 156 -2.58 -2.86 13.80
C TYR A 156 -3.39 -2.17 14.89
N ALA A 157 -3.84 -0.96 14.61
CA ALA A 157 -4.49 -0.09 15.59
C ALA A 157 -5.59 0.76 14.94
N GLY A 158 -6.63 1.03 15.71
CA GLY A 158 -7.78 1.78 15.23
C GLY A 158 -8.52 1.05 14.12
N GLY A 159 -9.16 1.79 13.24
CA GLY A 159 -9.95 1.25 12.13
C GLY A 159 -11.45 1.21 12.43
N PHE A 160 -12.19 0.60 11.51
CA PHE A 160 -13.63 0.43 11.62
C PHE A 160 -13.96 -1.03 11.90
N PRO A 161 -14.30 -1.40 13.14
CA PRO A 161 -14.65 -2.77 13.49
C PRO A 161 -16.05 -3.14 13.02
N GLU A 162 -16.32 -4.46 12.93
CA GLU A 162 -17.66 -4.97 12.73
C GLU A 162 -18.58 -4.62 13.90
N ASP A 163 -19.85 -4.40 13.62
CA ASP A 163 -20.89 -4.24 14.64
C ASP A 163 -21.20 -5.58 15.34
N ALA A 164 -21.98 -5.55 16.42
CA ALA A 164 -22.35 -6.74 17.19
C ALA A 164 -23.13 -7.78 16.35
N SER A 165 -23.81 -7.35 15.30
CA SER A 165 -24.55 -8.22 14.38
C SER A 165 -23.65 -8.79 13.25
N ARG A 166 -22.45 -8.27 13.09
CA ARG A 166 -21.50 -8.59 12.00
C ARG A 166 -22.07 -8.34 10.61
N THR A 167 -22.85 -7.30 10.47
CA THR A 167 -23.49 -6.92 9.22
C THR A 167 -23.13 -5.52 8.74
N PHE A 168 -22.46 -4.74 9.60
CA PHE A 168 -22.06 -3.38 9.32
C PHE A 168 -20.75 -3.03 10.05
N GLN A 169 -20.17 -1.88 9.76
CA GLN A 169 -19.00 -1.35 10.47
C GLN A 169 -19.38 -0.27 11.46
N ILE A 170 -18.61 -0.17 12.55
CA ILE A 170 -18.63 0.95 13.48
C ILE A 170 -17.48 1.88 13.12
N PHE A 171 -17.73 3.18 13.08
CA PHE A 171 -16.71 4.14 12.68
C PHE A 171 -15.82 4.52 13.87
N GLY A 172 -14.63 3.92 13.91
CA GLY A 172 -13.60 4.16 14.90
C GLY A 172 -13.56 3.13 16.03
N THR A 173 -12.34 2.74 16.39
CA THR A 173 -12.06 1.91 17.58
C THR A 173 -10.75 2.35 18.23
N LYS A 174 -10.60 2.01 19.55
CA LYS A 174 -9.35 2.19 20.30
C LYS A 174 -8.46 0.96 20.23
N HIS A 175 -8.95 -0.16 19.73
CA HIS A 175 -8.29 -1.44 19.83
C HIS A 175 -6.94 -1.44 19.12
N VAL A 176 -5.96 -2.07 19.78
CA VAL A 176 -4.61 -2.27 19.26
C VAL A 176 -4.26 -3.75 19.39
N TRP A 177 -3.83 -4.34 18.31
CA TRP A 177 -3.54 -5.76 18.25
C TRP A 177 -2.11 -6.03 17.75
N ARG A 178 -1.50 -7.06 18.32
CA ARG A 178 -0.30 -7.69 17.82
C ARG A 178 -0.68 -9.07 17.29
N TYR A 179 -0.41 -9.32 16.02
CA TYR A 179 -0.45 -10.67 15.46
C TYR A 179 0.93 -11.29 15.59
N ARG A 180 1.04 -12.37 16.38
CA ARG A 180 2.27 -13.12 16.60
C ARG A 180 2.47 -14.12 15.47
N VAL A 181 3.42 -13.85 14.58
CA VAL A 181 3.67 -14.66 13.39
C VAL A 181 4.07 -16.09 13.74
N ALA A 182 4.90 -16.28 14.77
CA ALA A 182 5.41 -17.58 15.16
C ALA A 182 4.34 -18.54 15.69
N SER A 183 3.32 -18.04 16.38
CA SER A 183 2.26 -18.83 17.01
C SER A 183 0.93 -18.75 16.26
N ASN A 184 0.81 -17.87 15.26
CA ASN A 184 -0.42 -17.64 14.48
C ASN A 184 -1.60 -17.29 15.41
N ASP A 185 -1.39 -16.36 16.32
CA ASP A 185 -2.40 -15.90 17.27
C ASP A 185 -2.33 -14.38 17.50
N TYR A 186 -3.28 -13.84 18.27
CA TYR A 186 -3.44 -12.40 18.49
C TYR A 186 -3.31 -12.07 19.96
N GLU A 187 -2.70 -10.93 20.24
CA GLU A 187 -2.54 -10.34 21.56
C GLU A 187 -3.08 -8.92 21.54
N ALA A 188 -3.96 -8.61 22.51
CA ALA A 188 -4.41 -7.23 22.72
C ALA A 188 -3.29 -6.42 23.38
N LEU A 189 -3.01 -5.26 22.84
CA LEU A 189 -2.11 -4.26 23.42
C LEU A 189 -2.93 -3.14 24.07
N PRO A 190 -2.29 -2.21 24.81
CA PRO A 190 -2.97 -1.04 25.37
C PRO A 190 -3.75 -0.27 24.28
N ASP A 191 -5.03 -0.02 24.56
CA ASP A 191 -5.90 0.75 23.69
C ASP A 191 -5.37 2.15 23.40
N LEU A 192 -5.65 2.67 22.19
CA LEU A 192 -5.44 4.09 21.86
C LEU A 192 -6.17 5.00 22.86
N PRO A 193 -5.67 6.20 23.12
CA PRO A 193 -6.32 7.16 24.02
C PRO A 193 -7.76 7.50 23.63
N ASP A 194 -8.02 7.51 22.31
CA ASP A 194 -9.33 7.78 21.74
C ASP A 194 -9.60 6.90 20.52
N ASP A 195 -10.89 6.71 20.13
CA ASP A 195 -11.24 5.96 18.93
C ASP A 195 -10.77 6.67 17.66
N ARG A 196 -10.25 5.89 16.71
CA ARG A 196 -9.73 6.36 15.44
C ARG A 196 -10.02 5.37 14.32
N GLY A 197 -10.38 5.92 13.16
CA GLY A 197 -10.40 5.20 11.89
C GLY A 197 -9.46 5.84 10.88
N ALA A 198 -9.01 5.09 9.91
CA ALA A 198 -8.24 5.54 8.75
C ALA A 198 -6.96 6.35 9.10
N GLY A 199 -6.41 6.14 10.30
CA GLY A 199 -5.13 6.71 10.73
C GLY A 199 -3.94 5.85 10.32
N ALA A 200 -2.75 6.37 10.49
CA ALA A 200 -1.50 5.68 10.19
C ALA A 200 -0.84 5.12 11.45
N LEU A 201 -0.33 3.88 11.34
CA LEU A 201 0.50 3.25 12.37
C LEU A 201 1.88 2.94 11.81
N ARG A 202 2.95 3.31 12.51
CA ARG A 202 4.34 2.96 12.13
C ARG A 202 5.14 2.51 13.35
N TYR A 203 6.00 1.52 13.11
CA TYR A 203 7.01 1.07 14.08
C TYR A 203 8.33 1.76 13.77
N LEU A 204 8.90 2.40 14.77
CA LEU A 204 10.19 3.06 14.69
C LEU A 204 10.91 2.97 16.05
N ASP A 205 12.13 2.46 16.05
CA ASP A 205 13.03 2.41 17.21
C ASP A 205 12.37 1.83 18.47
N GLY A 206 11.69 0.69 18.34
CA GLY A 206 11.03 0.01 19.46
C GLY A 206 9.70 0.60 19.89
N LYS A 207 9.15 1.55 19.13
CA LYS A 207 7.92 2.28 19.45
C LYS A 207 6.91 2.18 18.33
N LEU A 208 5.63 2.12 18.70
CA LEU A 208 4.52 2.33 17.81
C LEU A 208 4.14 3.81 17.80
N HIS A 209 4.01 4.38 16.62
CA HIS A 209 3.54 5.74 16.38
C HIS A 209 2.20 5.67 15.66
N PHE A 210 1.14 6.20 16.26
CA PHE A 210 -0.17 6.34 15.64
C PHE A 210 -0.49 7.81 15.45
N PHE A 211 -0.88 8.23 14.24
CA PHE A 211 -1.13 9.63 13.93
C PHE A 211 -2.20 9.81 12.85
N GLY A 212 -2.85 10.98 12.88
CA GLY A 212 -3.93 11.32 11.97
C GLY A 212 -5.16 10.43 12.14
N GLY A 213 -5.89 10.26 11.03
CA GLY A 213 -7.16 9.55 11.03
C GLY A 213 -8.33 10.45 11.38
N GLU A 214 -9.46 9.83 11.62
CA GLU A 214 -10.70 10.52 11.97
C GLU A 214 -11.33 9.96 13.24
N SER A 215 -12.04 10.80 13.96
CA SER A 215 -12.92 10.43 15.07
C SER A 215 -14.35 10.80 14.69
N PHE A 216 -15.19 9.80 14.54
CA PHE A 216 -16.60 10.02 14.15
C PHE A 216 -17.44 10.71 15.22
N GLY A 217 -17.07 10.51 16.48
CA GLY A 217 -17.69 11.24 17.58
C GLY A 217 -17.44 12.75 17.51
N GLN A 218 -16.40 13.17 16.80
CA GLN A 218 -16.00 14.57 16.62
C GLN A 218 -16.23 15.03 15.17
N GLY A 219 -16.50 14.12 14.23
CA GLY A 219 -16.82 14.42 12.81
C GLY A 219 -15.69 15.07 12.03
N HIS A 220 -14.40 14.85 12.41
CA HIS A 220 -13.28 15.60 11.87
C HIS A 220 -12.00 14.77 11.81
N ASP A 221 -11.13 15.16 10.88
CA ASP A 221 -9.73 14.76 10.84
C ASP A 221 -9.02 15.18 12.12
N THR A 222 -8.21 14.28 12.65
CA THR A 222 -7.56 14.47 13.94
C THR A 222 -6.06 14.65 13.77
N PRO A 223 -5.44 15.65 14.41
CA PRO A 223 -4.01 15.89 14.32
C PRO A 223 -3.19 15.06 15.30
N GLU A 224 -3.80 14.37 16.25
CA GLU A 224 -3.10 13.74 17.35
C GLU A 224 -2.10 12.72 16.84
N HIS A 225 -0.97 12.67 17.54
CA HIS A 225 0.10 11.71 17.37
C HIS A 225 0.40 11.08 18.73
N TRP A 226 0.25 9.77 18.82
CA TRP A 226 0.49 8.99 20.03
C TRP A 226 1.59 7.97 19.83
N VAL A 227 2.37 7.74 20.88
CA VAL A 227 3.51 6.84 20.88
C VAL A 227 3.38 5.82 22.01
N LEU A 228 3.51 4.53 21.69
CA LEU A 228 3.60 3.43 22.65
C LEU A 228 5.01 2.84 22.61
N ASP A 229 5.72 2.89 23.73
CA ASP A 229 7.08 2.35 23.85
C ASP A 229 7.04 0.85 24.12
N LEU A 230 7.11 0.03 23.07
CA LEU A 230 7.11 -1.43 23.21
C LEU A 230 8.42 -1.95 23.80
N ALA A 231 9.56 -1.39 23.40
CA ALA A 231 10.89 -1.83 23.87
C ALA A 231 11.09 -1.52 25.34
N GLY A 232 10.54 -0.40 25.83
CA GLY A 232 10.53 -0.02 27.23
C GLY A 232 9.45 -0.72 28.08
N GLY A 233 8.63 -1.59 27.50
CA GLY A 233 7.51 -2.25 28.19
C GLY A 233 6.38 -1.28 28.56
N GLY A 234 6.19 -0.22 27.75
CA GLY A 234 5.14 0.79 27.95
C GLY A 234 3.74 0.19 27.88
N THR A 235 2.90 0.59 28.82
CA THR A 235 1.51 0.16 28.92
C THR A 235 0.52 1.30 28.62
N THR A 236 1.04 2.45 28.20
CA THR A 236 0.24 3.67 27.99
C THR A 236 0.79 4.43 26.79
N TRP A 237 -0.10 4.89 25.94
CA TRP A 237 0.22 5.80 24.87
C TRP A 237 0.53 7.20 25.40
N VAL A 238 1.56 7.83 24.90
CA VAL A 238 1.99 9.17 25.27
C VAL A 238 1.84 10.08 24.03
N ALA A 239 1.35 11.30 24.23
CA ALA A 239 1.26 12.26 23.15
C ALA A 239 2.65 12.71 22.68
N ALA A 240 2.84 12.77 21.39
CA ALA A 240 3.95 13.42 20.70
C ALA A 240 3.44 14.66 19.96
N ALA A 241 4.33 15.41 19.29
CA ALA A 241 3.94 16.57 18.51
C ALA A 241 2.84 16.20 17.51
N PRO A 242 1.68 16.88 17.54
CA PRO A 242 0.58 16.61 16.61
C PRO A 242 0.98 17.04 15.19
N MET A 243 0.26 16.52 14.20
CA MET A 243 0.35 17.01 12.82
C MET A 243 0.11 18.52 12.77
N LEU A 244 0.72 19.17 11.79
CA LEU A 244 0.67 20.64 11.69
C LEU A 244 -0.76 21.16 11.48
N PRO A 245 -1.08 22.37 11.95
CA PRO A 245 -2.39 22.99 11.74
C PRO A 245 -2.81 22.99 10.25
N GLY A 246 -4.03 22.53 9.98
CA GLY A 246 -4.57 22.40 8.62
C GLY A 246 -4.00 21.24 7.80
N ARG A 247 -3.20 20.35 8.43
CA ARG A 247 -2.62 19.19 7.77
C ARG A 247 -3.03 17.84 8.40
N ALA A 248 -3.94 17.88 9.39
CA ALA A 248 -4.60 16.68 9.89
C ALA A 248 -5.45 16.05 8.78
N ARG A 249 -5.39 14.74 8.62
CA ARG A 249 -6.08 14.02 7.54
C ARG A 249 -6.21 12.53 7.82
N ASN A 250 -7.08 11.89 7.09
CA ASN A 250 -7.36 10.46 7.16
C ASN A 250 -7.02 9.75 5.84
N HIS A 251 -7.15 8.43 5.75
CA HIS A 251 -6.84 7.56 4.58
C HIS A 251 -5.46 7.84 3.97
N LEU A 252 -4.53 8.35 4.78
CA LEU A 252 -3.20 8.76 4.36
C LEU A 252 -2.25 7.56 4.22
N GLY A 253 -1.34 7.66 3.26
CA GLY A 253 -0.17 6.80 3.19
C GLY A 253 0.87 7.18 4.25
N SER A 254 1.73 6.24 4.60
CA SER A 254 2.86 6.54 5.46
C SER A 254 4.01 5.57 5.26
N ALA A 255 5.23 6.01 5.57
CA ALA A 255 6.44 5.21 5.46
C ALA A 255 7.44 5.59 6.55
N VAL A 256 8.31 4.64 6.92
CA VAL A 256 9.51 4.93 7.72
C VAL A 256 10.71 4.88 6.80
N PHE A 257 11.47 5.95 6.76
CA PHE A 257 12.69 6.03 5.96
C PHE A 257 13.75 6.86 6.71
N GLU A 258 14.98 6.33 6.82
CA GLU A 258 16.11 6.96 7.50
C GLU A 258 15.77 7.49 8.91
N GLY A 259 15.09 6.68 9.72
CA GLY A 259 14.75 7.02 11.10
C GLY A 259 13.68 8.11 11.26
N LYS A 260 12.96 8.43 10.20
CA LYS A 260 11.86 9.39 10.19
C LYS A 260 10.57 8.78 9.68
N ILE A 261 9.44 9.39 10.04
CA ILE A 261 8.11 8.95 9.60
C ILE A 261 7.56 9.97 8.60
N TYR A 262 7.16 9.49 7.44
CA TYR A 262 6.54 10.28 6.38
C TYR A 262 5.04 10.05 6.36
N ALA A 263 4.26 11.12 6.33
CA ALA A 263 2.81 11.13 6.14
C ALA A 263 2.50 11.67 4.74
N VAL A 264 1.85 10.85 3.92
CA VAL A 264 1.74 11.09 2.47
C VAL A 264 0.28 11.13 2.05
N GLY A 265 -0.12 12.14 1.29
CA GLY A 265 -1.48 12.27 0.76
C GLY A 265 -2.56 12.09 1.82
N GLY A 266 -3.62 11.41 1.47
CA GLY A 266 -4.80 11.23 2.30
C GLY A 266 -5.93 12.15 1.86
N GLN A 267 -6.93 12.29 2.72
CA GLN A 267 -8.10 13.11 2.45
C GLN A 267 -8.55 13.87 3.69
N HIS A 268 -9.33 14.92 3.46
CA HIS A 268 -10.15 15.58 4.46
C HIS A 268 -11.60 15.11 4.33
N GLY A 269 -12.27 14.92 5.45
CA GLY A 269 -13.64 14.44 5.49
C GLY A 269 -13.76 12.95 5.13
N HIS A 270 -14.99 12.46 5.06
CA HIS A 270 -15.31 11.08 4.74
C HIS A 270 -16.60 11.03 3.92
N ASP A 271 -16.71 10.10 2.95
CA ASP A 271 -17.84 9.91 2.04
C ASP A 271 -18.30 11.22 1.35
N GLU A 272 -19.30 11.90 1.91
CA GLU A 272 -19.79 13.16 1.35
C GLU A 272 -18.85 14.32 1.65
N GLY A 273 -18.42 15.01 0.59
CA GLY A 273 -17.56 16.19 0.72
C GLY A 273 -16.10 15.90 1.02
N LEU A 274 -15.65 14.66 0.82
CA LEU A 274 -14.23 14.32 0.92
C LEU A 274 -13.39 15.11 -0.10
N ILE A 275 -12.18 15.51 0.31
CA ILE A 275 -11.21 16.23 -0.52
C ILE A 275 -9.86 15.55 -0.39
N GLU A 276 -9.38 14.96 -1.48
CA GLU A 276 -8.05 14.38 -1.54
C GLU A 276 -6.97 15.44 -1.39
N THR A 277 -5.89 15.10 -0.70
CA THR A 277 -4.79 16.04 -0.46
C THR A 277 -3.47 15.55 -1.07
N PRO A 278 -2.63 16.45 -1.61
CA PRO A 278 -1.30 16.12 -2.10
C PRO A 278 -0.22 16.18 -1.00
N LEU A 279 -0.59 16.49 0.22
CA LEU A 279 0.31 16.86 1.30
C LEU A 279 1.36 15.79 1.61
N LEU A 280 2.61 16.21 1.79
CA LEU A 280 3.68 15.37 2.33
C LEU A 280 4.28 16.07 3.55
N ASP A 281 4.37 15.34 4.66
CA ASP A 281 5.01 15.79 5.89
C ASP A 281 5.99 14.73 6.39
N VAL A 282 7.05 15.17 7.05
CA VAL A 282 7.99 14.30 7.74
C VAL A 282 8.04 14.60 9.23
N TYR A 283 7.94 13.56 10.05
CA TYR A 283 8.16 13.63 11.50
C TYR A 283 9.56 13.16 11.84
N ASP A 284 10.28 13.99 12.59
CA ASP A 284 11.59 13.66 13.15
C ASP A 284 11.44 13.37 14.66
N PRO A 285 11.60 12.11 15.09
CA PRO A 285 11.47 11.76 16.50
C PRO A 285 12.58 12.35 17.40
N ALA A 286 13.74 12.71 16.82
CA ALA A 286 14.84 13.31 17.61
C ALA A 286 14.51 14.73 18.07
N THR A 287 13.67 15.43 17.34
CA THR A 287 13.23 16.80 17.67
C THR A 287 11.77 16.90 18.07
N ASP A 288 11.03 15.80 17.95
CA ASP A 288 9.57 15.76 18.14
C ASP A 288 8.86 16.84 17.30
N THR A 289 9.14 16.87 15.99
CA THR A 289 8.58 17.90 15.10
C THR A 289 8.14 17.34 13.76
N TRP A 290 7.06 17.92 13.21
CA TRP A 290 6.62 17.71 11.82
C TRP A 290 7.12 18.84 10.93
N THR A 291 7.56 18.51 9.71
CA THR A 291 8.03 19.47 8.70
C THR A 291 7.33 19.18 7.37
N PRO A 292 6.75 20.18 6.70
CA PRO A 292 6.19 20.03 5.36
C PRO A 292 7.31 19.80 4.34
N LEU A 293 7.02 18.94 3.36
CA LEU A 293 7.88 18.66 2.21
C LEU A 293 7.16 18.99 0.90
N ALA A 294 7.76 18.66 -0.25
CA ALA A 294 7.15 18.88 -1.55
C ALA A 294 5.88 18.04 -1.71
N ASP A 295 4.77 18.66 -1.99
CA ASP A 295 3.49 18.01 -2.22
C ASP A 295 3.54 17.06 -3.43
N MET A 296 2.74 15.98 -3.42
CA MET A 296 2.57 15.09 -4.56
C MET A 296 2.03 15.84 -5.78
N PRO A 297 2.43 15.43 -7.00
CA PRO A 297 1.87 16.01 -8.23
C PRO A 297 0.35 15.85 -8.37
N LEU A 298 -0.18 14.72 -7.87
CA LEU A 298 -1.60 14.39 -7.89
C LEU A 298 -2.07 14.08 -6.48
N ALA A 299 -3.11 14.79 -6.02
CA ALA A 299 -3.75 14.51 -4.74
C ALA A 299 -4.36 13.11 -4.73
N LYS A 300 -4.12 12.32 -3.67
CA LYS A 300 -4.61 10.95 -3.54
C LYS A 300 -4.92 10.60 -2.09
N GLY A 301 -6.06 9.95 -1.90
CA GLY A 301 -6.42 9.23 -0.68
C GLY A 301 -6.50 7.72 -0.89
N HIS A 302 -6.93 6.99 0.14
CA HIS A 302 -7.05 5.53 0.10
C HIS A 302 -5.76 4.82 -0.32
N ILE A 303 -4.61 5.36 0.14
CA ILE A 303 -3.25 4.90 -0.21
C ILE A 303 -2.48 4.32 0.98
N ALA A 304 -3.15 4.10 2.12
CA ALA A 304 -2.53 3.72 3.39
C ALA A 304 -1.54 2.55 3.25
N MET A 305 -1.98 1.44 2.69
CA MET A 305 -1.14 0.24 2.46
C MET A 305 -0.50 0.20 1.08
N GLY A 306 -0.86 1.13 0.17
CA GLY A 306 -0.25 1.32 -1.14
C GLY A 306 1.01 2.21 -1.13
N THR A 307 1.41 2.72 0.05
CA THR A 307 2.60 3.55 0.23
C THR A 307 3.72 2.73 0.86
N ILE A 308 4.85 2.59 0.15
CA ILE A 308 5.98 1.76 0.56
C ILE A 308 7.31 2.46 0.35
N VAL A 309 8.35 2.01 1.09
CA VAL A 309 9.74 2.32 0.75
C VAL A 309 10.27 1.26 -0.20
N PHE A 310 10.83 1.70 -1.31
CA PHE A 310 11.49 0.82 -2.26
C PHE A 310 12.71 1.52 -2.90
N ARG A 311 13.91 0.95 -2.75
CA ARG A 311 15.18 1.48 -3.28
C ARG A 311 15.37 2.96 -2.95
N ASP A 312 15.38 3.29 -1.68
CA ASP A 312 15.65 4.63 -1.13
C ASP A 312 14.63 5.72 -1.54
N ARG A 313 13.45 5.31 -2.04
CA ARG A 313 12.34 6.18 -2.42
C ARG A 313 11.05 5.76 -1.73
N ILE A 314 10.15 6.71 -1.54
CA ILE A 314 8.79 6.44 -1.10
C ILE A 314 7.88 6.39 -2.32
N LEU A 315 7.29 5.21 -2.56
CA LEU A 315 6.36 4.99 -3.67
C LEU A 315 4.92 5.08 -3.19
N VAL A 316 4.10 5.76 -3.98
CA VAL A 316 2.64 5.81 -3.81
C VAL A 316 1.99 5.19 -5.04
N ILE A 317 1.32 4.06 -4.83
CA ILE A 317 0.80 3.21 -5.90
C ILE A 317 -0.70 3.37 -6.00
N ALA A 318 -1.20 3.84 -7.15
CA ALA A 318 -2.63 4.02 -7.40
C ALA A 318 -3.28 4.98 -6.38
N GLY A 319 -4.54 4.81 -6.05
CA GLY A 319 -5.27 5.61 -5.06
C GLY A 319 -6.55 6.22 -5.60
N GLU A 320 -7.32 6.85 -4.73
CA GLU A 320 -8.49 7.64 -5.05
C GLU A 320 -8.09 9.10 -5.28
N ILE A 321 -8.64 9.74 -6.31
CA ILE A 321 -8.35 11.13 -6.70
C ILE A 321 -9.53 12.07 -6.53
N SER A 322 -10.70 11.50 -6.35
CA SER A 322 -11.95 12.15 -5.93
C SER A 322 -12.97 11.05 -5.66
N ASN A 323 -14.03 11.36 -4.93
CA ASN A 323 -15.04 10.37 -4.53
C ASN A 323 -15.45 9.43 -5.68
N GLY A 324 -15.10 8.15 -5.57
CA GLY A 324 -15.37 7.10 -6.54
C GLY A 324 -14.53 7.16 -7.83
N HIS A 325 -13.53 8.04 -7.91
CA HIS A 325 -12.61 8.12 -9.05
C HIS A 325 -11.19 7.70 -8.64
N TYR A 326 -10.68 6.68 -9.30
CA TYR A 326 -9.42 6.05 -8.98
C TYR A 326 -8.36 6.30 -10.04
N THR A 327 -7.10 6.16 -9.69
CA THR A 327 -5.98 6.30 -10.61
C THR A 327 -5.13 5.05 -10.70
N ALA A 328 -4.42 4.91 -11.81
CA ALA A 328 -3.36 3.91 -11.99
C ALA A 328 -1.97 4.53 -11.80
N GLU A 329 -1.88 5.82 -11.53
CA GLU A 329 -0.61 6.54 -11.39
C GLU A 329 0.22 5.97 -10.25
N LEU A 330 1.51 5.86 -10.49
CA LEU A 330 2.51 5.51 -9.51
C LEU A 330 3.53 6.62 -9.42
N ALA A 331 3.63 7.24 -8.25
CA ALA A 331 4.56 8.31 -7.97
C ALA A 331 5.66 7.86 -7.02
N ALA A 332 6.87 8.34 -7.22
CA ALA A 332 8.02 8.11 -6.35
C ALA A 332 8.55 9.43 -5.81
N TYR A 333 8.64 9.52 -4.50
CA TYR A 333 9.29 10.63 -3.81
C TYR A 333 10.75 10.31 -3.57
N GLU A 334 11.63 11.26 -3.92
CA GLU A 334 13.07 11.22 -3.68
C GLU A 334 13.40 12.09 -2.46
N PRO A 335 13.68 11.52 -1.29
CA PRO A 335 13.90 12.28 -0.07
C PRO A 335 15.09 13.22 -0.12
N VAL A 336 16.17 12.83 -0.81
CA VAL A 336 17.42 13.61 -0.89
C VAL A 336 17.21 14.94 -1.61
N THR A 337 16.43 14.93 -2.69
CA THR A 337 16.16 16.12 -3.51
C THR A 337 14.86 16.81 -3.17
N ASN A 338 14.01 16.20 -2.34
CA ASN A 338 12.65 16.66 -2.02
C ASN A 338 11.81 16.85 -3.30
N THR A 339 11.83 15.87 -4.20
CA THR A 339 11.13 15.92 -5.48
C THR A 339 10.34 14.65 -5.75
N TRP A 340 9.32 14.76 -6.61
CA TRP A 340 8.51 13.65 -7.08
C TRP A 340 8.83 13.31 -8.53
N GLU A 341 8.69 12.03 -8.86
CA GLU A 341 8.79 11.48 -10.20
C GLU A 341 7.63 10.53 -10.47
N GLU A 342 7.01 10.65 -11.65
CA GLU A 342 6.01 9.70 -12.11
C GLU A 342 6.71 8.47 -12.73
N LEU A 343 6.25 7.28 -12.34
CA LEU A 343 6.76 6.00 -12.84
C LEU A 343 5.75 5.35 -13.79
N THR A 344 6.14 4.22 -14.41
CA THR A 344 5.21 3.39 -15.19
C THR A 344 3.95 3.09 -14.37
N PRO A 345 2.76 3.49 -14.84
CA PRO A 345 1.53 3.32 -14.08
C PRO A 345 1.18 1.85 -13.84
N PHE A 346 0.37 1.59 -12.85
CA PHE A 346 -0.24 0.29 -12.62
C PHE A 346 -1.13 -0.09 -13.82
N PRO A 347 -1.27 -1.38 -14.17
CA PRO A 347 -2.04 -1.78 -15.37
C PRO A 347 -3.52 -1.42 -15.35
N THR A 348 -4.08 -1.17 -14.19
CA THR A 348 -5.50 -0.82 -14.01
C THR A 348 -5.65 0.21 -12.90
N VAL A 349 -6.68 1.02 -12.95
CA VAL A 349 -7.01 1.93 -11.85
C VAL A 349 -7.35 1.16 -10.58
N ARG A 350 -6.86 1.63 -9.42
CA ARG A 350 -6.99 0.95 -8.13
C ARG A 350 -6.97 1.95 -6.97
N HIS A 351 -7.54 1.54 -5.84
CA HIS A 351 -7.34 2.17 -4.54
C HIS A 351 -7.35 1.12 -3.42
N SER A 352 -7.01 1.50 -2.20
CA SER A 352 -7.11 0.67 -0.99
C SER A 352 -6.40 -0.69 -1.09
N GLY A 353 -5.36 -0.77 -1.91
CA GLY A 353 -4.56 -1.98 -2.07
C GLY A 353 -3.40 -2.04 -1.08
N ILE A 354 -2.81 -3.23 -0.97
CA ILE A 354 -1.65 -3.50 -0.12
C ILE A 354 -0.43 -3.73 -1.00
N ALA A 355 0.64 -2.98 -0.74
CA ALA A 355 1.93 -3.14 -1.39
C ALA A 355 3.00 -3.61 -0.41
N ALA A 356 3.98 -4.38 -0.91
CA ALA A 356 5.15 -4.78 -0.13
C ALA A 356 6.37 -4.97 -1.02
N PRO A 357 7.57 -4.52 -0.61
CA PRO A 357 8.80 -4.77 -1.35
C PRO A 357 9.20 -6.26 -1.23
N MET A 358 9.23 -7.00 -2.34
CA MET A 358 9.65 -8.40 -2.41
C MET A 358 9.98 -8.82 -3.84
N LEU A 359 10.60 -9.99 -4.02
CA LEU A 359 10.95 -10.55 -5.33
C LEU A 359 11.85 -9.65 -6.19
N GLY A 360 12.70 -8.84 -5.57
CA GLY A 360 13.56 -7.87 -6.27
C GLY A 360 12.83 -6.64 -6.81
N GLY A 361 11.52 -6.56 -6.56
CA GLY A 361 10.61 -5.47 -6.88
C GLY A 361 9.67 -5.20 -5.72
N PHE A 362 8.40 -5.05 -6.02
CA PHE A 362 7.34 -5.02 -5.02
C PHE A 362 6.08 -5.73 -5.54
N VAL A 363 5.27 -6.23 -4.64
CA VAL A 363 3.95 -6.80 -4.96
C VAL A 363 2.87 -5.82 -4.56
N TYR A 364 1.74 -5.87 -5.29
CA TYR A 364 0.53 -5.15 -4.97
C TYR A 364 -0.65 -6.11 -5.07
N THR A 365 -1.49 -6.16 -4.07
CA THR A 365 -2.63 -7.07 -4.00
C THR A 365 -3.85 -6.42 -3.42
N THR A 366 -5.02 -7.02 -3.68
CA THR A 366 -6.32 -6.55 -3.21
C THR A 366 -6.65 -5.13 -3.71
N GLY A 367 -7.50 -4.42 -3.03
CA GLY A 367 -7.98 -3.11 -3.49
C GLY A 367 -9.15 -3.22 -4.47
N GLU A 368 -9.87 -2.14 -4.58
CA GLU A 368 -11.02 -2.00 -5.46
C GLU A 368 -10.61 -1.41 -6.81
N TYR A 369 -11.45 -1.60 -7.83
CA TYR A 369 -11.26 -1.00 -9.14
C TYR A 369 -12.61 -0.59 -9.74
N SER A 370 -12.62 0.49 -10.50
CA SER A 370 -13.72 0.81 -11.39
C SER A 370 -13.47 0.16 -12.76
N ALA A 371 -14.48 -0.49 -13.33
CA ALA A 371 -14.41 -1.09 -14.66
C ALA A 371 -14.50 -0.01 -15.75
#